data_1f19ddec359775c85577a39547e3e3eb
#
_entry.id   1f19ddec359775c85577a39547e3e3eb
#
_cell.length_a   1.000
_cell.length_b   1.000
_cell.length_c   1.000
_cell.angle_alpha   90.00
_cell.angle_beta   90.00
_cell.angle_gamma   90.00
#
_symmetry.space_group_name_H-M   'P 1'
#
loop_
_entity.id
_entity.type
_entity.pdbx_description
1 polymer ?
#
loop_
_entity_poly.entity_id
_entity_poly.type
_entity_poly.pdbx_seq_one_letter_code
_entity_poly.pdbx_strand_id
1 'polypeptide(L)'
;MRPQFQPEQAKVIAQAFDAANVDYMFIGKSGAILLGFPAVTQDVDIFPARNTENGTRIVKALRDVGFDLTPELEEAIVRGKDFVQIKTGPFDVDLVFAPDGIANFAEAKTRSINVEGFRVANIRDIIASKRASGRERDLIDLPLLERFREEYERLHSPPLRSAAEIAKKKAEGD
;
A
#
# COMPACT_ATOMS: atom_id res chain seq x y z
N MET A 1 -16.81 10.57 15.61
CA MET A 1 -15.92 10.93 14.50
C MET A 1 -14.81 9.89 14.42
N ARG A 2 -14.62 9.28 13.26
CA ARG A 2 -13.56 8.28 13.11
C ARG A 2 -12.22 8.97 12.99
N PRO A 3 -11.15 8.42 13.60
CA PRO A 3 -9.84 9.05 13.52
C PRO A 3 -9.31 9.02 12.10
N GLN A 4 -8.63 10.09 11.70
CA GLN A 4 -7.90 10.12 10.44
C GLN A 4 -6.72 9.15 10.54
N PHE A 5 -6.29 8.63 9.37
CA PHE A 5 -5.09 7.82 9.28
C PHE A 5 -3.87 8.58 9.80
N GLN A 6 -3.09 7.91 10.63
CA GLN A 6 -1.81 8.39 11.14
C GLN A 6 -0.75 7.30 10.90
N PRO A 7 0.51 7.67 10.65
CA PRO A 7 1.58 6.70 10.48
C PRO A 7 1.72 5.69 11.64
N GLU A 8 1.34 6.08 12.84
CA GLU A 8 1.34 5.20 14.01
C GLU A 8 0.40 4.01 13.83
N GLN A 9 -0.72 4.19 13.13
CA GLN A 9 -1.66 3.11 12.81
C GLN A 9 -1.01 2.11 11.86
N ALA A 10 -0.30 2.59 10.85
CA ALA A 10 0.48 1.74 9.95
C ALA A 10 1.56 0.98 10.71
N LYS A 11 2.20 1.62 11.69
CA LYS A 11 3.22 0.99 12.52
C LYS A 11 2.65 -0.15 13.36
N VAL A 12 1.46 0.06 13.96
CA VAL A 12 0.76 -0.98 14.73
C VAL A 12 0.46 -2.19 13.83
N ILE A 13 -0.05 -1.95 12.63
CA ILE A 13 -0.34 -3.01 11.67
C ILE A 13 0.96 -3.71 11.25
N ALA A 14 1.99 -2.96 10.89
CA ALA A 14 3.26 -3.53 10.43
C ALA A 14 3.89 -4.42 11.49
N GLN A 15 3.88 -4.00 12.75
CA GLN A 15 4.42 -4.80 13.85
C GLN A 15 3.66 -6.12 14.01
N ALA A 16 2.33 -6.07 14.00
CA ALA A 16 1.50 -7.26 14.15
C ALA A 16 1.61 -8.20 12.95
N PHE A 17 1.58 -7.65 11.76
CA PHE A 17 1.66 -8.42 10.51
C PHE A 17 3.04 -9.06 10.35
N ASP A 18 4.10 -8.33 10.65
CA ASP A 18 5.46 -8.86 10.56
C ASP A 18 5.69 -9.97 11.60
N ALA A 19 5.16 -9.78 12.82
CA ALA A 19 5.24 -10.82 13.86
C ALA A 19 4.49 -12.11 13.47
N ALA A 20 3.43 -11.98 12.68
CA ALA A 20 2.63 -13.12 12.21
C ALA A 20 3.10 -13.66 10.85
N ASN A 21 4.16 -13.12 10.29
CA ASN A 21 4.68 -13.47 8.95
C ASN A 21 3.65 -13.28 7.83
N VAL A 22 2.86 -12.23 7.91
CA VAL A 22 1.92 -11.86 6.85
C VAL A 22 2.71 -11.29 5.67
N ASP A 23 2.34 -11.71 4.46
CA ASP A 23 2.88 -11.13 3.23
C ASP A 23 1.90 -10.08 2.72
N TYR A 24 2.34 -8.81 2.69
CA TYR A 24 1.46 -7.68 2.41
C TYR A 24 2.27 -6.45 2.00
N MET A 25 1.57 -5.45 1.49
CA MET A 25 2.11 -4.10 1.31
C MET A 25 1.02 -3.07 1.58
N PHE A 26 1.43 -1.86 1.97
CA PHE A 26 0.50 -0.74 2.06
C PHE A 26 0.23 -0.20 0.66
N ILE A 27 -1.01 0.17 0.41
CA ILE A 27 -1.47 0.63 -0.90
C ILE A 27 -2.44 1.80 -0.72
N GLY A 28 -2.98 2.31 -1.80
CA GLY A 28 -3.99 3.35 -1.77
C GLY A 28 -3.46 4.69 -1.26
N LYS A 29 -4.36 5.52 -0.78
CA LYS A 29 -4.01 6.86 -0.30
C LYS A 29 -3.14 6.80 0.95
N SER A 30 -3.41 5.87 1.87
CA SER A 30 -2.56 5.68 3.06
C SER A 30 -1.14 5.26 2.66
N GLY A 31 -1.00 4.40 1.66
CA GLY A 31 0.31 4.04 1.12
C GLY A 31 1.04 5.25 0.54
N ALA A 32 0.36 6.07 -0.23
CA ALA A 32 0.93 7.30 -0.78
C ALA A 32 1.38 8.26 0.33
N ILE A 33 0.59 8.39 1.40
CA ILE A 33 0.93 9.22 2.56
C ILE A 33 2.22 8.72 3.23
N LEU A 34 2.39 7.40 3.35
CA LEU A 34 3.62 6.83 3.90
C LEU A 34 4.85 7.16 3.04
N LEU A 35 4.66 7.34 1.73
CA LEU A 35 5.73 7.77 0.83
C LEU A 35 6.01 9.28 0.91
N GLY A 36 5.14 10.04 1.57
CA GLY A 36 5.27 11.48 1.74
C GLY A 36 4.22 12.32 1.01
N PHE A 37 3.23 11.71 0.39
CA PHE A 37 2.14 12.44 -0.28
C PHE A 37 1.35 13.26 0.75
N PRO A 38 1.22 14.59 0.56
CA PRO A 38 0.55 15.46 1.53
C PRO A 38 -0.98 15.38 1.35
N ALA A 39 -1.60 14.44 2.05
CA ALA A 39 -3.04 14.22 1.99
C ALA A 39 -3.53 13.69 3.32
N VAL A 40 -4.85 13.60 3.46
CA VAL A 40 -5.51 12.97 4.61
C VAL A 40 -6.44 11.87 4.12
N THR A 41 -6.57 10.83 4.92
CA THR A 41 -7.49 9.71 4.66
C THR A 41 -7.92 9.13 5.99
N GLN A 42 -8.91 8.24 5.99
CA GLN A 42 -9.39 7.59 7.22
C GLN A 42 -8.94 6.13 7.32
N ASP A 43 -8.79 5.47 6.18
CA ASP A 43 -8.57 4.02 6.13
C ASP A 43 -7.10 3.69 5.92
N VAL A 44 -6.65 2.62 6.57
CA VAL A 44 -5.37 1.99 6.22
C VAL A 44 -5.68 0.97 5.13
N ASP A 45 -5.10 1.17 3.95
CA ASP A 45 -5.30 0.29 2.80
C ASP A 45 -4.14 -0.69 2.68
N ILE A 46 -4.45 -1.97 2.66
CA ILE A 46 -3.47 -3.05 2.64
C ILE A 46 -3.75 -3.98 1.48
N PHE A 47 -2.72 -4.31 0.72
CA PHE A 47 -2.76 -5.31 -0.34
C PHE A 47 -1.99 -6.55 0.14
N PRO A 48 -2.70 -7.61 0.59
CA PRO A 48 -2.04 -8.84 1.02
C PRO A 48 -1.93 -9.86 -0.11
N ALA A 49 -0.99 -10.77 0.02
CA ALA A 49 -0.96 -11.94 -0.83
C ALA A 49 -2.21 -12.80 -0.57
N ARG A 50 -2.79 -13.32 -1.63
CA ARG A 50 -4.04 -14.09 -1.56
C ARG A 50 -3.73 -15.58 -1.47
N ASN A 51 -3.74 -16.12 -0.26
CA ASN A 51 -3.76 -17.56 0.00
C ASN A 51 -4.30 -17.79 1.42
N THR A 52 -4.79 -18.99 1.66
CA THR A 52 -5.47 -19.36 2.91
C THR A 52 -4.56 -19.19 4.12
N GLU A 53 -3.30 -19.59 3.99
CA GLU A 53 -2.32 -19.48 5.07
C GLU A 53 -2.08 -18.02 5.45
N ASN A 54 -1.87 -17.16 4.46
CA ASN A 54 -1.69 -15.74 4.69
C ASN A 54 -2.94 -15.10 5.32
N GLY A 55 -4.11 -15.47 4.84
CA GLY A 55 -5.39 -15.00 5.39
C GLY A 55 -5.55 -15.37 6.86
N THR A 56 -5.18 -16.59 7.25
CA THR A 56 -5.22 -17.04 8.63
C THR A 56 -4.27 -16.23 9.51
N ARG A 57 -3.09 -15.91 9.00
CA ARG A 57 -2.12 -15.06 9.70
C ARG A 57 -2.63 -13.63 9.88
N ILE A 58 -3.33 -13.10 8.89
CA ILE A 58 -3.95 -11.77 8.97
C ILE A 58 -4.99 -11.74 10.07
N VAL A 59 -5.87 -12.75 10.13
CA VAL A 59 -6.91 -12.83 11.18
C VAL A 59 -6.27 -12.80 12.56
N LYS A 60 -5.25 -13.62 12.78
CA LYS A 60 -4.53 -13.66 14.06
C LYS A 60 -3.93 -12.29 14.40
N ALA A 61 -3.24 -11.68 13.45
CA ALA A 61 -2.59 -10.40 13.65
C ALA A 61 -3.58 -9.29 13.99
N LEU A 62 -4.72 -9.24 13.30
CA LEU A 62 -5.75 -8.24 13.55
C LEU A 62 -6.38 -8.42 14.93
N ARG A 63 -6.62 -9.66 15.35
CA ARG A 63 -7.12 -9.94 16.69
C ARG A 63 -6.13 -9.52 17.78
N ASP A 64 -4.85 -9.75 17.55
CA ASP A 64 -3.80 -9.35 18.49
C ASP A 64 -3.74 -7.82 18.67
N VAL A 65 -4.12 -7.07 17.66
CA VAL A 65 -4.18 -5.60 17.71
C VAL A 65 -5.47 -5.10 18.39
N GLY A 66 -6.49 -5.93 18.48
CA GLY A 66 -7.76 -5.58 19.11
C GLY A 66 -8.93 -5.40 18.16
N PHE A 67 -8.81 -5.90 16.93
CA PHE A 67 -9.94 -5.90 15.99
C PHE A 67 -10.91 -7.04 16.34
N ASP A 68 -12.20 -6.70 16.35
CA ASP A 68 -13.25 -7.70 16.47
C ASP A 68 -13.61 -8.21 15.09
N LEU A 69 -13.44 -9.51 14.88
CA LEU A 69 -13.73 -10.15 13.60
C LEU A 69 -14.89 -11.12 13.76
N THR A 70 -15.98 -10.85 13.05
CA THR A 70 -17.11 -11.79 12.98
C THR A 70 -16.68 -13.03 12.20
N PRO A 71 -17.39 -14.16 12.35
CA PRO A 71 -17.10 -15.34 11.52
C PRO A 71 -17.14 -15.04 10.02
N GLU A 72 -18.03 -14.16 9.59
CA GLU A 72 -18.16 -13.74 8.19
C GLU A 72 -16.95 -12.95 7.72
N LEU A 73 -16.44 -12.04 8.54
CA LEU A 73 -15.20 -11.29 8.23
C LEU A 73 -13.99 -12.22 8.19
N GLU A 74 -13.88 -13.11 9.17
CA GLU A 74 -12.80 -14.08 9.21
C GLU A 74 -12.78 -14.95 7.95
N GLU A 75 -13.93 -15.48 7.56
CA GLU A 75 -14.04 -16.27 6.33
C GLU A 75 -13.66 -15.47 5.09
N ALA A 76 -14.14 -14.23 4.98
CA ALA A 76 -13.83 -13.35 3.86
C ALA A 76 -12.32 -13.10 3.76
N ILE A 77 -11.65 -12.88 4.87
CA ILE A 77 -10.19 -12.66 4.91
C ILE A 77 -9.44 -13.93 4.50
N VAL A 78 -9.80 -15.06 5.09
CA VAL A 78 -9.11 -16.34 4.82
C VAL A 78 -9.30 -16.76 3.36
N ARG A 79 -10.50 -16.57 2.83
CA ARG A 79 -10.81 -16.86 1.42
C ARG A 79 -10.15 -15.86 0.46
N GLY A 80 -9.78 -14.67 0.94
CA GLY A 80 -9.21 -13.62 0.11
C GLY A 80 -10.22 -12.96 -0.79
N LYS A 81 -11.40 -12.60 -0.24
CA LYS A 81 -12.39 -11.82 -0.97
C LYS A 81 -11.76 -10.54 -1.50
N ASP A 82 -12.10 -10.15 -2.72
CA ASP A 82 -11.45 -9.03 -3.43
C ASP A 82 -11.27 -7.78 -2.56
N PHE A 83 -12.28 -7.43 -1.77
CA PHE A 83 -12.25 -6.27 -0.90
C PHE A 83 -12.92 -6.61 0.43
N VAL A 84 -12.22 -6.41 1.54
CA VAL A 84 -12.74 -6.64 2.89
C VAL A 84 -12.53 -5.37 3.72
N GLN A 85 -13.62 -4.73 4.13
CA GLN A 85 -13.58 -3.55 4.95
C GLN A 85 -13.80 -3.91 6.42
N ILE A 86 -12.89 -3.50 7.29
CA ILE A 86 -12.94 -3.79 8.73
C ILE A 86 -13.06 -2.49 9.49
N LYS A 87 -14.23 -2.28 10.10
CA LYS A 87 -14.56 -1.06 10.86
C LYS A 87 -14.82 -1.34 12.34
N THR A 88 -14.43 -2.51 12.82
CA THR A 88 -14.74 -2.99 14.18
C THR A 88 -13.53 -2.93 15.11
N GLY A 89 -12.50 -2.23 14.72
CA GLY A 89 -11.28 -2.11 15.52
C GLY A 89 -10.96 -0.68 15.91
N PRO A 90 -9.76 -0.45 16.43
CA PRO A 90 -9.33 0.88 16.89
C PRO A 90 -9.23 1.91 15.74
N PHE A 91 -9.16 1.46 14.49
CA PHE A 91 -9.18 2.29 13.29
C PHE A 91 -9.68 1.46 12.11
N ASP A 92 -9.98 2.11 11.01
CA ASP A 92 -10.53 1.42 9.83
C ASP A 92 -9.41 0.83 8.97
N VAL A 93 -9.59 -0.41 8.56
CA VAL A 93 -8.64 -1.14 7.69
C VAL A 93 -9.40 -1.70 6.49
N ASP A 94 -8.86 -1.46 5.30
CA ASP A 94 -9.34 -2.07 4.07
C ASP A 94 -8.29 -3.07 3.58
N LEU A 95 -8.71 -4.33 3.46
CA LEU A 95 -7.89 -5.37 2.84
C LEU A 95 -8.32 -5.49 1.37
N VAL A 96 -7.41 -5.15 0.48
CA VAL A 96 -7.65 -5.10 -0.96
C VAL A 96 -6.85 -6.23 -1.59
N PHE A 97 -7.48 -7.41 -1.72
CA PHE A 97 -6.81 -8.58 -2.29
C PHE A 97 -6.70 -8.51 -3.82
N ALA A 98 -7.58 -7.75 -4.46
CA ALA A 98 -7.59 -7.57 -5.91
C ALA A 98 -7.71 -6.10 -6.28
N PRO A 99 -6.65 -5.31 -6.09
CA PRO A 99 -6.70 -3.89 -6.47
C PRO A 99 -6.84 -3.73 -7.98
N ASP A 100 -7.71 -2.81 -8.39
CA ASP A 100 -7.86 -2.48 -9.80
C ASP A 100 -6.51 -2.04 -10.39
N GLY A 101 -6.27 -2.41 -11.63
CA GLY A 101 -5.07 -1.97 -12.35
C GLY A 101 -3.75 -2.62 -11.94
N ILE A 102 -3.78 -3.57 -11.00
CA ILE A 102 -2.59 -4.32 -10.58
C ILE A 102 -2.84 -5.80 -10.83
N ALA A 103 -2.02 -6.42 -11.68
CA ALA A 103 -2.26 -7.77 -12.17
C ALA A 103 -2.10 -8.84 -11.09
N ASN A 104 -1.03 -8.77 -10.30
CA ASN A 104 -0.81 -9.73 -9.22
C ASN A 104 0.12 -9.18 -8.14
N PHE A 105 0.01 -9.79 -6.96
CA PHE A 105 0.78 -9.41 -5.79
C PHE A 105 2.29 -9.58 -5.99
N ALA A 106 2.70 -10.72 -6.53
CA ALA A 106 4.12 -11.05 -6.64
C ALA A 106 4.88 -10.01 -7.48
N GLU A 107 4.31 -9.60 -8.61
CA GLU A 107 4.91 -8.56 -9.45
C GLU A 107 4.92 -7.19 -8.76
N ALA A 108 3.80 -6.82 -8.14
CA ALA A 108 3.72 -5.55 -7.39
C ALA A 108 4.75 -5.51 -6.27
N LYS A 109 4.96 -6.64 -5.59
CA LYS A 109 5.95 -6.76 -4.52
C LYS A 109 7.37 -6.47 -5.02
N THR A 110 7.72 -6.93 -6.22
CA THR A 110 9.05 -6.65 -6.79
C THR A 110 9.29 -5.17 -7.04
N ARG A 111 8.22 -4.40 -7.26
CA ARG A 111 8.28 -2.95 -7.47
C ARG A 111 8.07 -2.15 -6.20
N SER A 112 7.71 -2.80 -5.08
CA SER A 112 7.40 -2.12 -3.82
C SER A 112 8.61 -1.37 -3.28
N ILE A 113 8.32 -0.36 -2.47
CA ILE A 113 9.30 0.52 -1.87
C ILE A 113 9.32 0.27 -0.37
N ASN A 114 10.51 0.17 0.21
CA ASN A 114 10.65 0.11 1.67
C ASN A 114 10.98 1.53 2.15
N VAL A 115 10.10 2.07 2.98
CA VAL A 115 10.29 3.40 3.58
C VAL A 115 10.08 3.28 5.09
N GLU A 116 11.12 3.61 5.85
CA GLU A 116 11.09 3.57 7.31
C GLU A 116 10.56 2.25 7.89
N GLY A 117 10.86 1.14 7.22
CA GLY A 117 10.39 -0.19 7.62
C GLY A 117 9.03 -0.59 7.08
N PHE A 118 8.33 0.31 6.39
CA PHE A 118 7.06 0.00 5.74
C PHE A 118 7.29 -0.49 4.32
N ARG A 119 6.66 -1.61 3.95
CA ARG A 119 6.59 -2.00 2.55
C ARG A 119 5.38 -1.33 1.92
N VAL A 120 5.62 -0.48 0.95
CA VAL A 120 4.58 0.31 0.28
C VAL A 120 4.60 -0.01 -1.20
N ALA A 121 3.43 -0.14 -1.80
CA ALA A 121 3.31 -0.28 -3.25
C ALA A 121 4.00 0.89 -3.95
N ASN A 122 4.62 0.62 -5.08
CA ASN A 122 5.24 1.67 -5.89
C ASN A 122 4.22 2.76 -6.21
N ILE A 123 4.64 4.03 -6.18
CA ILE A 123 3.73 5.14 -6.46
C ILE A 123 3.04 4.99 -7.83
N ARG A 124 3.72 4.42 -8.80
CA ARG A 124 3.11 4.18 -10.13
C ARG A 124 1.99 3.14 -10.07
N ASP A 125 2.14 2.12 -9.22
CA ASP A 125 1.08 1.13 -8.99
C ASP A 125 -0.12 1.74 -8.26
N ILE A 126 0.14 2.59 -7.27
CA ILE A 126 -0.92 3.33 -6.56
C ILE A 126 -1.72 4.19 -7.55
N ILE A 127 -1.03 4.91 -8.41
CA ILE A 127 -1.66 5.76 -9.44
C ILE A 127 -2.45 4.91 -10.44
N ALA A 128 -1.85 3.82 -10.92
CA ALA A 128 -2.50 2.91 -11.86
C ALA A 128 -3.80 2.34 -11.28
N SER A 129 -3.78 1.97 -10.00
CA SER A 129 -4.96 1.44 -9.32
C SER A 129 -6.07 2.49 -9.21
N LYS A 130 -5.73 3.71 -8.85
CA LYS A 130 -6.71 4.80 -8.78
C LYS A 130 -7.30 5.13 -10.15
N ARG A 131 -6.48 5.16 -11.17
CA ARG A 131 -6.95 5.41 -12.54
C ARG A 131 -7.88 4.30 -13.02
N ALA A 132 -7.53 3.04 -12.73
CA ALA A 132 -8.34 1.90 -13.12
C ALA A 132 -9.67 1.84 -12.39
N SER A 133 -9.71 2.22 -11.10
CA SER A 133 -10.95 2.26 -10.32
C SER A 133 -11.95 3.28 -10.88
N GLY A 134 -11.45 4.40 -11.40
CA GLY A 134 -12.24 5.40 -12.10
C GLY A 134 -13.28 6.13 -11.25
N ARG A 135 -13.26 5.97 -9.93
CA ARG A 135 -14.19 6.68 -9.05
C ARG A 135 -13.88 8.16 -9.07
N GLU A 136 -14.94 8.99 -8.99
CA GLU A 136 -14.78 10.44 -9.07
C GLU A 136 -13.75 10.98 -8.07
N ARG A 137 -13.82 10.53 -6.82
CA ARG A 137 -12.87 10.94 -5.78
C ARG A 137 -11.43 10.52 -6.10
N ASP A 138 -11.23 9.38 -6.75
CA ASP A 138 -9.90 8.90 -7.15
C ASP A 138 -9.36 9.75 -8.31
N LEU A 139 -10.22 10.11 -9.25
CA LEU A 139 -9.84 10.95 -10.39
C LEU A 139 -9.45 12.38 -9.97
N ILE A 140 -10.06 12.89 -8.88
CA ILE A 140 -9.71 14.20 -8.33
C ILE A 140 -8.28 14.20 -7.79
N ASP A 141 -7.85 13.12 -7.15
CA ASP A 141 -6.51 13.01 -6.58
C ASP A 141 -5.40 12.79 -7.62
N LEU A 142 -5.74 12.27 -8.81
CA LEU A 142 -4.74 11.88 -9.80
C LEU A 142 -3.76 12.97 -10.22
N PRO A 143 -4.18 14.22 -10.53
CA PRO A 143 -3.22 15.24 -10.91
C PRO A 143 -2.18 15.55 -9.82
N LEU A 144 -2.61 15.54 -8.55
CA LEU A 144 -1.72 15.78 -7.42
C LEU A 144 -0.79 14.59 -7.20
N LEU A 145 -1.29 13.36 -7.35
CA LEU A 145 -0.49 12.15 -7.25
C LEU A 145 0.57 12.09 -8.35
N GLU A 146 0.22 12.49 -9.57
CA GLU A 146 1.18 12.53 -10.68
C GLU A 146 2.30 13.53 -10.44
N ARG A 147 1.99 14.72 -9.90
CA ARG A 147 2.99 15.70 -9.51
C ARG A 147 3.88 15.18 -8.39
N PHE A 148 3.26 14.54 -7.40
CA PHE A 148 4.00 13.92 -6.30
C PHE A 148 4.94 12.84 -6.84
N ARG A 149 4.46 11.98 -7.75
CA ARG A 149 5.29 10.95 -8.36
C ARG A 149 6.52 11.53 -9.06
N GLU A 150 6.35 12.56 -9.86
CA GLU A 150 7.46 13.19 -10.57
C GLU A 150 8.53 13.67 -9.60
N GLU A 151 8.11 14.36 -8.54
CA GLU A 151 9.03 14.86 -7.52
C GLU A 151 9.66 13.73 -6.71
N TYR A 152 8.85 12.73 -6.33
CA TYR A 152 9.33 11.58 -5.57
C TYR A 152 10.40 10.81 -6.36
N GLU A 153 10.14 10.54 -7.63
CA GLU A 153 11.10 9.83 -8.49
C GLU A 153 12.36 10.65 -8.71
N ARG A 154 12.25 11.95 -8.82
CA ARG A 154 13.41 12.85 -8.95
C ARG A 154 14.31 12.78 -7.72
N LEU A 155 13.73 12.69 -6.53
CA LEU A 155 14.46 12.71 -5.27
C LEU A 155 14.96 11.34 -4.82
N HIS A 156 14.24 10.28 -5.11
CA HIS A 156 14.48 8.96 -4.52
C HIS A 156 14.88 7.87 -5.51
N SER A 157 14.53 8.01 -6.77
CA SER A 157 15.05 7.07 -7.75
C SER A 157 16.52 7.34 -7.97
N PRO A 158 17.35 6.29 -8.14
CA PRO A 158 18.59 6.54 -8.86
C PRO A 158 18.13 7.21 -10.13
N PRO A 159 18.64 8.40 -10.44
CA PRO A 159 18.11 9.13 -11.56
C PRO A 159 18.13 8.23 -12.76
N LEU A 160 16.97 8.09 -13.41
CA LEU A 160 16.94 7.76 -14.81
C LEU A 160 17.72 8.93 -15.42
N ARG A 161 19.02 8.80 -15.36
CA ARG A 161 19.89 9.80 -15.93
C ARG A 161 19.50 9.94 -17.37
N SER A 162 19.34 11.16 -17.82
CA SER A 162 19.17 11.40 -19.24
C SER A 162 20.26 10.63 -20.00
N ALA A 163 20.01 10.24 -21.22
CA ALA A 163 21.01 9.56 -22.04
C ALA A 163 22.33 10.35 -22.08
N ALA A 164 22.23 11.69 -22.04
CA ALA A 164 23.39 12.57 -21.99
C ALA A 164 24.20 12.43 -20.68
N GLU A 165 23.51 12.31 -19.54
CA GLU A 165 24.17 12.12 -18.23
C GLU A 165 24.82 10.74 -18.13
N ILE A 166 24.21 9.70 -18.70
CA ILE A 166 24.76 8.35 -18.74
C ILE A 166 26.03 8.36 -19.60
N ALA A 167 25.99 8.99 -20.77
CA ALA A 167 27.12 9.11 -21.68
C ALA A 167 28.27 9.87 -21.03
N LYS A 168 27.99 10.99 -20.34
CA LYS A 168 28.96 11.78 -19.63
C LYS A 168 29.64 10.97 -18.52
N LYS A 169 28.88 10.22 -17.74
CA LYS A 169 29.41 9.39 -16.66
C LYS A 169 30.27 8.23 -17.19
N LYS A 170 29.91 7.63 -18.32
CA LYS A 170 30.74 6.62 -18.97
C LYS A 170 32.07 7.19 -19.44
N ALA A 171 32.06 8.39 -20.00
CA ALA A 171 33.27 9.07 -20.44
C ALA A 171 34.20 9.45 -19.28
N GLU A 172 33.67 9.80 -18.13
CA GLU A 172 34.43 10.17 -16.93
C GLU A 172 34.84 8.95 -16.09
N GLY A 173 34.21 7.79 -16.25
CA GLY A 173 34.44 6.58 -15.48
C GLY A 173 35.51 5.65 -16.04
N ASP A 174 36.02 5.97 -17.22
CA ASP A 174 37.10 5.25 -17.87
C ASP A 174 38.42 6.02 -17.68
#